data_e0ba1a1bebeda1ae82d9ec5681533439
#
_entry.id   e0ba1a1bebeda1ae82d9ec5681533439
#
_cell.length_a   1.000
_cell.length_b   1.000
_cell.length_c   1.000
_cell.angle_alpha   90.00
_cell.angle_beta   90.00
_cell.angle_gamma   90.00
#
_symmetry.space_group_name_H-M   'P 1'
#
loop_
_entity.id
_entity.type
_entity.pdbx_description
1 polymer ?
#
loop_
_entity_poly.entity_id
_entity_poly.type
_entity_poly.pdbx_seq_one_letter_code
_entity_poly.pdbx_strand_id
1 'polypeptide(L)'
;MFDSPAIQQQDGTRHSDRTRSGARPMDMADLLVAYLDQIGVDCIFGIPGGAIEPLYDAIARHQRRGGNLSHVVARHEAGAAFMADGYARETGKIGVCVATSGPGATNMLTAVATSYTNDVPLLVITGQPTLASFGKHGLQESACTGMDVMSMFRPCTRYNSLVSHPMQLEWKLITALQHALRAPRGPVHLSVPLDVFRAPSKNPAPAYDLTPLLRPSLLVDEGAVDTLRTMLDASRKTVLLIGGACGDAVDAVMQFAARSNAAFVATPDGKGLISPQHPLFRGVFGFGGHAAAEDALNDPEVDLILAVGSSMGEWNTGGWNASLLNERLVHIDESEEHLARTPMARFHLRGNPRAIFARLLERSAAPAAALQAPAAAAPAQASLPKLAPEGILADPEAYLSDDVPLKPQRLMRELGRLFPHGTRFLADAGNSVAWAAHYLEARDRRQGERRAGERLGGDYPRELEQRRSQGGWLRLTSHFAPMGWAIGAAVGTAAANPSTPVVCITGDGSMLMSGQELSVAVAEQLCVIYVVLNDRALGMVKHGQRLGGGEPIGYALPPTDFALLARSLGGRAYTIHSPAELEALDIKSICNHPGPTLLDVHIDPEAVPPMNSRLRVLKEGA
;
A
#
# COMPACT_ATOMS: atom_id res chain seq x y z
N MET A 1 37.10 -18.24 -28.08
CA MET A 1 38.06 -17.35 -28.77
C MET A 1 37.27 -16.48 -29.72
N PHE A 2 36.86 -15.33 -29.28
CA PHE A 2 36.44 -14.19 -30.11
C PHE A 2 36.90 -12.94 -29.37
N ASP A 3 37.95 -12.33 -29.90
CA ASP A 3 38.54 -11.08 -29.43
C ASP A 3 37.58 -9.92 -29.73
N SER A 4 37.31 -9.09 -28.73
CA SER A 4 36.68 -7.79 -28.89
C SER A 4 37.73 -6.74 -29.27
N PRO A 5 37.48 -5.90 -30.28
CA PRO A 5 38.40 -4.78 -30.56
C PRO A 5 38.12 -3.61 -29.60
N ALA A 6 39.19 -3.12 -29.02
CA ALA A 6 39.25 -1.91 -28.23
C ALA A 6 38.80 -0.69 -29.06
N ILE A 7 37.83 0.07 -28.53
CA ILE A 7 37.46 1.38 -29.08
C ILE A 7 38.49 2.40 -28.62
N GLN A 8 39.31 2.87 -29.59
CA GLN A 8 40.21 3.99 -29.40
C GLN A 8 39.44 5.28 -29.12
N GLN A 9 39.79 5.95 -28.05
CA GLN A 9 39.42 7.32 -27.78
C GLN A 9 39.98 8.23 -28.89
N GLN A 10 39.10 8.88 -29.65
CA GLN A 10 39.49 10.03 -30.44
C GLN A 10 39.36 11.29 -29.59
N ASP A 11 40.52 11.87 -29.34
CA ASP A 11 40.72 13.17 -28.73
C ASP A 11 40.37 14.30 -29.72
N GLY A 12 39.71 15.34 -29.19
CA GLY A 12 39.90 16.67 -29.79
C GLY A 12 38.75 17.30 -30.58
N THR A 13 37.79 17.89 -29.90
CA THR A 13 37.31 19.25 -30.27
C THR A 13 37.11 20.06 -29.00
N ARG A 14 37.99 21.04 -28.83
CA ARG A 14 37.90 22.10 -27.82
C ARG A 14 36.63 22.90 -28.06
N HIS A 15 35.56 22.63 -27.31
CA HIS A 15 34.48 23.59 -27.09
C HIS A 15 34.98 24.61 -26.07
N SER A 16 35.15 25.83 -26.52
CA SER A 16 35.51 27.00 -25.74
C SER A 16 34.62 27.08 -24.46
N ASP A 17 35.25 26.92 -23.32
CA ASP A 17 34.77 27.20 -22.00
C ASP A 17 34.27 28.67 -21.93
N ARG A 18 32.97 28.87 -22.13
CA ARG A 18 32.32 30.12 -21.72
C ARG A 18 31.93 29.99 -20.28
N THR A 19 32.87 30.20 -19.37
CA THR A 19 32.64 30.54 -17.99
C THR A 19 31.81 31.82 -17.89
N ARG A 20 30.47 31.68 -18.04
CA ARG A 20 29.54 32.67 -17.51
C ARG A 20 29.22 32.28 -16.09
N SER A 21 29.92 32.88 -15.12
CA SER A 21 29.55 32.95 -13.70
C SER A 21 28.33 33.87 -13.49
N GLY A 22 27.21 33.52 -14.08
CA GLY A 22 25.92 34.10 -13.77
C GLY A 22 25.00 32.94 -13.40
N ALA A 23 24.54 32.84 -12.16
CA ALA A 23 23.54 31.88 -11.77
C ALA A 23 22.34 32.00 -12.74
N ARG A 24 22.05 30.91 -13.47
CA ARG A 24 20.88 30.89 -14.35
C ARG A 24 19.63 31.23 -13.50
N PRO A 25 18.76 32.16 -13.96
CA PRO A 25 17.53 32.43 -13.24
C PRO A 25 16.74 31.14 -13.02
N MET A 26 16.18 30.98 -11.83
CA MET A 26 15.32 29.83 -11.52
C MET A 26 14.09 29.85 -12.45
N ASP A 27 13.67 28.67 -12.86
CA ASP A 27 12.46 28.45 -13.65
C ASP A 27 11.31 27.87 -12.80
N MET A 28 10.15 27.67 -13.40
CA MET A 28 8.99 27.15 -12.70
C MET A 28 9.16 25.68 -12.29
N ALA A 29 10.03 24.93 -12.97
CA ALA A 29 10.39 23.58 -12.54
C ALA A 29 11.22 23.61 -11.24
N ASP A 30 12.16 24.56 -11.08
CA ASP A 30 12.87 24.76 -9.81
C ASP A 30 11.92 25.10 -8.66
N LEU A 31 10.91 25.94 -8.91
CA LEU A 31 9.90 26.30 -7.91
C LEU A 31 9.08 25.08 -7.48
N LEU A 32 8.66 24.24 -8.46
CA LEU A 32 7.94 23.00 -8.15
C LEU A 32 8.78 22.05 -7.27
N VAL A 33 10.06 21.86 -7.63
CA VAL A 33 10.99 21.04 -6.83
C VAL A 33 11.16 21.60 -5.41
N ALA A 34 11.26 22.92 -5.25
CA ALA A 34 11.37 23.56 -3.94
C ALA A 34 10.11 23.33 -3.07
N TYR A 35 8.91 23.33 -3.66
CA TYR A 35 7.68 22.97 -2.93
C TYR A 35 7.65 21.50 -2.54
N LEU A 36 8.09 20.59 -3.41
CA LEU A 36 8.14 19.16 -3.09
C LEU A 36 9.11 18.88 -1.93
N ASP A 37 10.27 19.52 -1.93
CA ASP A 37 11.23 19.45 -0.82
C ASP A 37 10.64 20.00 0.47
N GLN A 38 9.96 21.17 0.43
CA GLN A 38 9.31 21.80 1.59
C GLN A 38 8.29 20.86 2.26
N ILE A 39 7.49 20.12 1.47
CA ILE A 39 6.50 19.18 2.02
C ILE A 39 7.09 17.81 2.37
N GLY A 40 8.41 17.67 2.29
CA GLY A 40 9.16 16.50 2.71
C GLY A 40 9.11 15.32 1.73
N VAL A 41 8.87 15.58 0.44
CA VAL A 41 9.07 14.57 -0.61
C VAL A 41 10.58 14.43 -0.83
N ASP A 42 11.10 13.23 -0.69
CA ASP A 42 12.52 12.92 -0.83
C ASP A 42 12.83 12.05 -2.06
N CYS A 43 11.79 11.50 -2.72
CA CYS A 43 11.95 10.68 -3.91
C CYS A 43 10.81 10.89 -4.92
N ILE A 44 11.16 10.97 -6.21
CA ILE A 44 10.24 11.01 -7.35
C ILE A 44 10.49 9.80 -8.23
N PHE A 45 9.42 9.15 -8.69
CA PHE A 45 9.49 7.97 -9.55
C PHE A 45 9.03 8.34 -10.96
N GLY A 46 9.76 7.94 -12.01
CA GLY A 46 9.32 8.30 -13.36
C GLY A 46 10.24 7.79 -14.47
N ILE A 47 9.87 8.18 -15.69
CA ILE A 47 10.69 7.97 -16.87
C ILE A 47 10.94 9.35 -17.50
N PRO A 48 12.21 9.76 -17.71
CA PRO A 48 12.53 11.00 -18.37
C PRO A 48 12.07 10.99 -19.84
N GLY A 49 11.75 12.17 -20.36
CA GLY A 49 11.37 12.36 -21.76
C GLY A 49 11.21 13.83 -22.07
N GLY A 50 11.22 14.20 -23.35
CA GLY A 50 11.38 15.59 -23.80
C GLY A 50 10.44 16.62 -23.17
N ALA A 51 9.18 16.27 -22.92
CA ALA A 51 8.22 17.20 -22.31
C ALA A 51 8.34 17.34 -20.80
N ILE A 52 9.06 16.42 -20.10
CA ILE A 52 9.28 16.46 -18.65
C ILE A 52 10.74 16.75 -18.25
N GLU A 53 11.65 16.83 -19.24
CA GLU A 53 13.07 17.10 -19.05
C GLU A 53 13.37 18.29 -18.12
N PRO A 54 12.68 19.45 -18.20
CA PRO A 54 12.98 20.56 -17.30
C PRO A 54 12.83 20.24 -15.83
N LEU A 55 11.93 19.31 -15.47
CA LEU A 55 11.77 18.87 -14.07
C LEU A 55 12.98 18.05 -13.62
N TYR A 56 13.49 17.15 -14.46
CA TYR A 56 14.73 16.40 -14.17
C TYR A 56 15.95 17.33 -14.05
N ASP A 57 16.05 18.35 -14.92
CA ASP A 57 17.06 19.39 -14.81
C ASP A 57 16.97 20.15 -13.47
N ALA A 58 15.76 20.47 -13.03
CA ALA A 58 15.52 21.15 -11.75
C ALA A 58 15.91 20.27 -10.55
N ILE A 59 15.60 18.95 -10.59
CA ILE A 59 16.02 17.99 -9.58
C ILE A 59 17.55 17.95 -9.51
N ALA A 60 18.24 17.84 -10.66
CA ALA A 60 19.69 17.83 -10.70
C ALA A 60 20.31 19.15 -10.17
N ARG A 61 19.69 20.29 -10.43
CA ARG A 61 20.11 21.59 -9.87
C ARG A 61 19.90 21.64 -8.36
N HIS A 62 18.77 21.09 -7.88
CA HIS A 62 18.43 21.02 -6.45
C HIS A 62 19.47 20.17 -5.69
N GLN A 63 19.80 18.98 -6.20
CA GLN A 63 20.81 18.10 -5.61
C GLN A 63 22.20 18.77 -5.56
N ARG A 64 22.62 19.47 -6.62
CA ARG A 64 23.89 20.22 -6.62
C ARG A 64 23.93 21.34 -5.58
N ARG A 65 22.78 21.83 -5.13
CA ARG A 65 22.66 22.82 -4.03
C ARG A 65 22.57 22.18 -2.64
N GLY A 66 22.70 20.84 -2.54
CA GLY A 66 22.63 20.08 -1.28
C GLY A 66 21.23 19.65 -0.87
N GLY A 67 20.24 19.76 -1.77
CA GLY A 67 18.88 19.24 -1.52
C GLY A 67 18.82 17.72 -1.58
N ASN A 68 17.85 17.13 -0.87
CA ASN A 68 17.73 15.69 -0.67
C ASN A 68 16.76 15.01 -1.66
N LEU A 69 16.06 15.77 -2.51
CA LEU A 69 15.12 15.20 -3.46
C LEU A 69 15.86 14.35 -4.51
N SER A 70 15.58 13.06 -4.53
CA SER A 70 16.15 12.09 -5.47
C SER A 70 15.11 11.70 -6.53
N HIS A 71 15.58 10.96 -7.55
CA HIS A 71 14.69 10.36 -8.54
C HIS A 71 15.07 8.91 -8.78
N VAL A 72 14.08 8.08 -9.05
CA VAL A 72 14.19 6.67 -9.42
C VAL A 72 13.62 6.49 -10.82
N VAL A 73 14.43 5.93 -11.73
CA VAL A 73 14.02 5.71 -13.12
C VAL A 73 13.41 4.32 -13.27
N ALA A 74 12.08 4.27 -13.46
CA ALA A 74 11.34 3.05 -13.73
C ALA A 74 11.64 2.47 -15.13
N ARG A 75 11.14 1.28 -15.42
CA ARG A 75 11.23 0.66 -16.75
C ARG A 75 9.94 0.77 -17.54
N HIS A 76 8.83 1.08 -16.82
CA HIS A 76 7.54 1.39 -17.39
C HIS A 76 6.84 2.43 -16.51
N GLU A 77 6.04 3.33 -17.08
CA GLU A 77 5.39 4.40 -16.33
C GLU A 77 4.35 3.87 -15.32
N ALA A 78 3.70 2.75 -15.60
CA ALA A 78 2.86 2.08 -14.60
C ALA A 78 3.70 1.62 -13.40
N GLY A 79 4.91 1.11 -13.63
CA GLY A 79 5.87 0.76 -12.58
C GLY A 79 6.23 1.97 -11.72
N ALA A 80 6.49 3.14 -12.34
CA ALA A 80 6.76 4.39 -11.64
C ALA A 80 5.60 4.80 -10.70
N ALA A 81 4.37 4.71 -11.18
CA ALA A 81 3.21 5.05 -10.36
C ALA A 81 2.95 4.00 -9.26
N PHE A 82 3.21 2.70 -9.49
CA PHE A 82 3.19 1.68 -8.44
C PHE A 82 4.32 1.88 -7.41
N MET A 83 5.51 2.33 -7.81
CA MET A 83 6.58 2.70 -6.88
C MET A 83 6.14 3.88 -5.99
N ALA A 84 5.53 4.92 -6.58
CA ALA A 84 4.99 6.05 -5.84
C ALA A 84 3.88 5.62 -4.86
N ASP A 85 3.02 4.66 -5.23
CA ASP A 85 2.01 4.05 -4.36
C ASP A 85 2.66 3.34 -3.17
N GLY A 86 3.64 2.48 -3.42
CA GLY A 86 4.39 1.77 -2.38
C GLY A 86 5.11 2.72 -1.41
N TYR A 87 5.73 3.77 -1.95
CA TYR A 87 6.37 4.84 -1.17
C TYR A 87 5.36 5.58 -0.27
N ALA A 88 4.21 5.97 -0.83
CA ALA A 88 3.17 6.66 -0.07
C ALA A 88 2.63 5.80 1.09
N ARG A 89 2.38 4.51 0.84
CA ARG A 89 1.93 3.57 1.87
C ARG A 89 2.98 3.31 2.95
N GLU A 90 4.28 3.36 2.63
CA GLU A 90 5.34 3.18 3.64
C GLU A 90 5.51 4.43 4.49
N THR A 91 5.58 5.60 3.85
CA THR A 91 5.93 6.86 4.52
C THR A 91 4.73 7.60 5.13
N GLY A 92 3.52 7.36 4.63
CA GLY A 92 2.33 8.17 4.89
C GLY A 92 2.37 9.55 4.22
N LYS A 93 3.42 9.85 3.44
CA LYS A 93 3.55 11.05 2.63
C LYS A 93 2.84 10.89 1.29
N ILE A 94 2.75 11.97 0.52
CA ILE A 94 2.30 11.89 -0.86
C ILE A 94 3.39 11.22 -1.73
N GLY A 95 3.01 10.23 -2.55
CA GLY A 95 3.89 9.67 -3.57
C GLY A 95 3.92 10.57 -4.80
N VAL A 96 5.08 10.73 -5.42
CA VAL A 96 5.20 11.56 -6.63
C VAL A 96 5.67 10.72 -7.80
N CYS A 97 4.89 10.70 -8.88
CA CYS A 97 5.28 10.06 -10.13
C CYS A 97 5.17 11.00 -11.31
N VAL A 98 6.10 10.85 -12.25
CA VAL A 98 6.26 11.76 -13.38
C VAL A 98 6.41 11.01 -14.69
N ALA A 99 5.82 11.55 -15.76
CA ALA A 99 5.96 11.02 -17.11
C ALA A 99 5.98 12.12 -18.16
N THR A 100 6.51 11.79 -19.33
CA THR A 100 6.39 12.64 -20.51
C THR A 100 4.94 12.68 -21.03
N SER A 101 4.69 13.45 -22.09
CA SER A 101 3.39 13.56 -22.73
C SER A 101 2.98 12.31 -23.51
N GLY A 102 1.71 12.23 -23.88
CA GLY A 102 1.16 11.16 -24.74
C GLY A 102 1.26 9.78 -24.09
N PRO A 103 2.02 8.84 -24.70
CA PRO A 103 2.10 7.46 -24.23
C PRO A 103 2.66 7.35 -22.80
N GLY A 104 3.58 8.22 -22.38
CA GLY A 104 4.08 8.23 -21.01
C GLY A 104 2.95 8.50 -20.01
N ALA A 105 2.09 9.45 -20.29
CA ALA A 105 0.93 9.74 -19.44
C ALA A 105 -0.09 8.58 -19.45
N THR A 106 -0.46 8.06 -20.63
CA THR A 106 -1.49 7.00 -20.73
C THR A 106 -1.05 5.69 -20.08
N ASN A 107 0.23 5.35 -20.12
CA ASN A 107 0.79 4.16 -19.45
C ASN A 107 0.62 4.18 -17.91
N MET A 108 0.43 5.36 -17.29
CA MET A 108 0.21 5.45 -15.85
C MET A 108 -1.23 5.15 -15.40
N LEU A 109 -2.21 5.19 -16.31
CA LEU A 109 -3.64 5.19 -15.95
C LEU A 109 -4.05 4.03 -15.03
N THR A 110 -3.65 2.80 -15.34
CA THR A 110 -3.96 1.63 -14.51
C THR A 110 -3.44 1.78 -13.09
N ALA A 111 -2.22 2.26 -12.93
CA ALA A 111 -1.59 2.43 -11.62
C ALA A 111 -2.23 3.58 -10.83
N VAL A 112 -2.54 4.69 -11.49
CA VAL A 112 -3.26 5.83 -10.88
C VAL A 112 -4.67 5.42 -10.44
N ALA A 113 -5.41 4.65 -11.28
CA ALA A 113 -6.71 4.11 -10.92
C ALA A 113 -6.63 3.16 -9.70
N THR A 114 -5.56 2.37 -9.58
CA THR A 114 -5.31 1.54 -8.40
C THR A 114 -5.19 2.39 -7.14
N SER A 115 -4.38 3.43 -7.18
CA SER A 115 -4.21 4.34 -6.03
C SER A 115 -5.50 5.11 -5.71
N TYR A 116 -6.29 5.49 -6.73
CA TYR A 116 -7.58 6.16 -6.55
C TYR A 116 -8.58 5.31 -5.78
N THR A 117 -8.72 4.04 -6.16
CA THR A 117 -9.69 3.14 -5.52
C THR A 117 -9.25 2.61 -4.16
N ASN A 118 -7.96 2.71 -3.84
CA ASN A 118 -7.38 2.31 -2.56
C ASN A 118 -7.00 3.52 -1.67
N ASP A 119 -7.47 4.72 -2.00
CA ASP A 119 -7.28 5.97 -1.23
C ASP A 119 -5.82 6.32 -0.94
N VAL A 120 -4.92 6.05 -1.89
CA VAL A 120 -3.49 6.34 -1.76
C VAL A 120 -3.17 7.69 -2.40
N PRO A 121 -2.62 8.66 -1.64
CA PRO A 121 -2.34 9.99 -2.15
C PRO A 121 -1.14 9.97 -3.09
N LEU A 122 -1.35 10.34 -4.35
CA LEU A 122 -0.30 10.54 -5.35
C LEU A 122 -0.40 11.93 -5.98
N LEU A 123 0.76 12.52 -6.27
CA LEU A 123 0.89 13.63 -7.20
C LEU A 123 1.46 13.11 -8.52
N VAL A 124 0.61 13.06 -9.53
CA VAL A 124 0.96 12.66 -10.89
C VAL A 124 1.28 13.91 -11.69
N ILE A 125 2.49 14.02 -12.23
CA ILE A 125 2.92 15.15 -13.05
C ILE A 125 3.23 14.64 -14.45
N THR A 126 2.53 15.17 -15.46
CA THR A 126 2.82 14.84 -16.86
C THR A 126 3.25 16.08 -17.63
N GLY A 127 4.22 15.89 -18.51
CA GLY A 127 4.60 16.93 -19.45
C GLY A 127 3.56 17.11 -20.57
N GLN A 128 3.66 18.24 -21.27
CA GLN A 128 2.99 18.50 -22.55
C GLN A 128 3.98 19.21 -23.48
N PRO A 129 3.79 19.14 -24.81
CA PRO A 129 4.43 20.05 -25.74
C PRO A 129 4.16 21.51 -25.36
N THR A 130 4.85 22.44 -25.98
CA THR A 130 4.64 23.88 -25.73
C THR A 130 3.19 24.28 -26.05
N LEU A 131 2.62 25.19 -25.28
CA LEU A 131 1.24 25.72 -25.52
C LEU A 131 1.04 26.21 -26.95
N ALA A 132 2.06 26.85 -27.55
CA ALA A 132 2.02 27.35 -28.90
C ALA A 132 1.92 26.24 -29.98
N SER A 133 2.17 24.98 -29.64
CA SER A 133 2.06 23.84 -30.57
C SER A 133 0.73 23.08 -30.45
N PHE A 134 -0.12 23.44 -29.49
CA PHE A 134 -1.43 22.78 -29.32
C PHE A 134 -2.30 22.98 -30.58
N GLY A 135 -2.95 21.87 -31.01
CA GLY A 135 -3.77 21.85 -32.22
C GLY A 135 -2.98 21.78 -33.54
N LYS A 136 -1.66 21.66 -33.48
CA LYS A 136 -0.80 21.53 -34.67
C LYS A 136 -0.28 20.11 -34.88
N HIS A 137 -0.86 19.12 -34.19
CA HIS A 137 -0.41 17.73 -34.20
C HIS A 137 1.07 17.59 -33.79
N GLY A 138 1.48 18.30 -32.71
CA GLY A 138 2.82 18.19 -32.15
C GLY A 138 3.11 16.75 -31.71
N LEU A 139 4.38 16.35 -31.74
CA LEU A 139 4.78 14.99 -31.28
C LEU A 139 4.27 14.74 -29.84
N GLN A 140 3.52 13.65 -29.66
CA GLN A 140 2.93 13.25 -28.38
C GLN A 140 2.01 14.30 -27.74
N GLU A 141 1.45 15.24 -28.52
CA GLU A 141 0.43 16.16 -28.04
C GLU A 141 -0.74 15.37 -27.44
N SER A 142 -1.06 15.63 -26.18
CA SER A 142 -2.12 14.96 -25.45
C SER A 142 -2.99 15.94 -24.65
N ALA A 143 -3.09 17.16 -25.15
CA ALA A 143 -4.05 18.16 -24.71
C ALA A 143 -5.44 17.92 -25.32
N CYS A 144 -6.41 18.79 -25.02
CA CYS A 144 -7.79 18.70 -25.52
C CYS A 144 -7.95 18.77 -27.05
N THR A 145 -6.91 19.19 -27.74
CA THR A 145 -6.87 19.25 -29.22
C THR A 145 -6.28 18.00 -29.86
N GLY A 146 -5.72 17.10 -29.04
CA GLY A 146 -5.20 15.80 -29.44
C GLY A 146 -5.89 14.67 -28.70
N MET A 147 -5.10 13.68 -28.24
CA MET A 147 -5.60 12.63 -27.34
C MET A 147 -5.75 13.23 -25.94
N ASP A 148 -6.98 13.53 -25.52
CA ASP A 148 -7.28 14.27 -24.29
C ASP A 148 -6.95 13.46 -23.03
N VAL A 149 -5.67 13.47 -22.63
CA VAL A 149 -5.18 12.85 -21.40
C VAL A 149 -5.86 13.44 -20.16
N MET A 150 -6.24 14.72 -20.19
CA MET A 150 -6.95 15.35 -19.07
C MET A 150 -8.30 14.66 -18.83
N SER A 151 -9.04 14.34 -19.89
CA SER A 151 -10.29 13.58 -19.77
C SER A 151 -10.06 12.13 -19.33
N MET A 152 -8.95 11.50 -19.73
CA MET A 152 -8.60 10.13 -19.31
C MET A 152 -8.28 10.03 -17.82
N PHE A 153 -7.59 11.03 -17.24
CA PHE A 153 -7.26 11.04 -15.80
C PHE A 153 -8.44 11.49 -14.93
N ARG A 154 -9.44 12.17 -15.47
CA ARG A 154 -10.56 12.72 -14.68
C ARG A 154 -11.27 11.69 -13.81
N PRO A 155 -11.64 10.47 -14.28
CA PRO A 155 -12.38 9.49 -13.49
C PRO A 155 -11.53 8.81 -12.40
N CYS A 156 -10.21 8.92 -12.45
CA CYS A 156 -9.30 8.25 -11.53
C CYS A 156 -8.39 9.22 -10.74
N THR A 157 -8.79 10.50 -10.63
CA THR A 157 -8.07 11.50 -9.83
C THR A 157 -9.03 12.37 -9.04
N ARG A 158 -8.60 12.78 -7.82
CA ARG A 158 -9.37 13.69 -6.95
C ARG A 158 -9.30 15.15 -7.43
N TYR A 159 -8.27 15.48 -8.19
CA TYR A 159 -8.09 16.78 -8.87
C TYR A 159 -7.27 16.58 -10.14
N ASN A 160 -7.61 17.27 -11.21
CA ASN A 160 -6.96 17.13 -12.50
C ASN A 160 -6.93 18.49 -13.21
N SER A 161 -5.74 18.99 -13.56
CA SER A 161 -5.61 20.33 -14.13
C SER A 161 -4.42 20.48 -15.09
N LEU A 162 -4.67 21.16 -16.23
CA LEU A 162 -3.62 21.66 -17.11
C LEU A 162 -3.10 23.00 -16.53
N VAL A 163 -1.80 23.13 -16.35
CA VAL A 163 -1.14 24.39 -15.95
C VAL A 163 -0.86 25.21 -17.21
N SER A 164 -1.81 26.02 -17.64
CA SER A 164 -1.74 26.78 -18.91
C SER A 164 -1.00 28.14 -18.81
N HIS A 165 -0.52 28.52 -17.62
CA HIS A 165 0.24 29.73 -17.40
C HIS A 165 1.16 29.60 -16.18
N PRO A 166 2.41 30.10 -16.19
CA PRO A 166 3.35 29.99 -15.07
C PRO A 166 2.78 30.46 -13.72
N MET A 167 2.05 31.56 -13.68
CA MET A 167 1.44 32.08 -12.46
C MET A 167 0.36 31.18 -11.84
N GLN A 168 -0.09 30.12 -12.54
CA GLN A 168 -1.08 29.19 -12.03
C GLN A 168 -0.44 28.03 -11.27
N LEU A 169 0.87 27.77 -11.43
CA LEU A 169 1.52 26.55 -10.94
C LEU A 169 1.37 26.41 -9.42
N GLU A 170 1.70 27.45 -8.66
CA GLU A 170 1.61 27.41 -7.19
C GLU A 170 0.18 27.14 -6.72
N TRP A 171 -0.81 27.87 -7.20
CA TRP A 171 -2.21 27.70 -6.80
C TRP A 171 -2.77 26.33 -7.16
N LYS A 172 -2.44 25.83 -8.35
CA LYS A 172 -2.87 24.51 -8.80
C LYS A 172 -2.18 23.40 -8.01
N LEU A 173 -0.90 23.57 -7.67
CA LEU A 173 -0.18 22.64 -6.80
C LEU A 173 -0.78 22.61 -5.40
N ILE A 174 -1.04 23.76 -4.78
CA ILE A 174 -1.68 23.85 -3.46
C ILE A 174 -3.03 23.14 -3.47
N THR A 175 -3.87 23.46 -4.47
CA THR A 175 -5.19 22.83 -4.61
C THR A 175 -5.07 21.32 -4.81
N ALA A 176 -4.16 20.87 -5.67
CA ALA A 176 -3.90 19.46 -5.91
C ALA A 176 -3.51 18.73 -4.62
N LEU A 177 -2.55 19.26 -3.86
CA LEU A 177 -2.10 18.67 -2.60
C LEU A 177 -3.21 18.57 -1.55
N GLN A 178 -4.06 19.61 -1.43
CA GLN A 178 -5.22 19.57 -0.54
C GLN A 178 -6.21 18.47 -0.93
N HIS A 179 -6.48 18.32 -2.24
CA HIS A 179 -7.36 17.25 -2.72
C HIS A 179 -6.75 15.86 -2.56
N ALA A 180 -5.43 15.70 -2.71
CA ALA A 180 -4.77 14.42 -2.53
C ALA A 180 -4.84 13.90 -1.09
N LEU A 181 -4.76 14.80 -0.11
CA LEU A 181 -4.64 14.46 1.31
C LEU A 181 -5.96 14.52 2.08
N ARG A 182 -7.02 15.08 1.47
CA ARG A 182 -8.37 15.09 2.06
C ARG A 182 -9.03 13.71 1.89
N ALA A 183 -9.75 13.26 2.92
CA ALA A 183 -10.50 12.01 2.88
C ALA A 183 -11.75 12.09 1.94
N PRO A 184 -12.00 11.09 1.09
CA PRO A 184 -11.10 10.00 0.78
C PRO A 184 -9.85 10.51 0.05
N ARG A 185 -8.65 10.09 0.51
CA ARG A 185 -7.38 10.46 -0.12
C ARG A 185 -7.31 9.91 -1.55
N GLY A 186 -6.34 10.35 -2.33
CA GLY A 186 -6.18 9.77 -3.66
C GLY A 186 -5.24 10.54 -4.57
N PRO A 187 -5.04 10.05 -5.78
CA PRO A 187 -4.18 10.70 -6.76
C PRO A 187 -4.78 12.00 -7.27
N VAL A 188 -3.87 12.93 -7.58
CA VAL A 188 -4.16 14.18 -8.29
C VAL A 188 -3.22 14.31 -9.47
N HIS A 189 -3.66 15.01 -10.52
CA HIS A 189 -2.90 15.14 -11.76
C HIS A 189 -2.68 16.60 -12.13
N LEU A 190 -1.42 16.94 -12.41
CA LEU A 190 -1.01 18.20 -13.02
C LEU A 190 -0.33 17.94 -14.36
N SER A 191 -0.91 18.43 -15.43
CA SER A 191 -0.31 18.41 -16.76
C SER A 191 0.36 19.75 -17.00
N VAL A 192 1.68 19.77 -17.24
CA VAL A 192 2.48 20.99 -17.29
C VAL A 192 3.20 21.09 -18.63
N PRO A 193 2.87 22.09 -19.47
CA PRO A 193 3.56 22.32 -20.73
C PRO A 193 5.03 22.70 -20.56
N LEU A 194 5.84 22.33 -21.55
CA LEU A 194 7.29 22.51 -21.58
C LEU A 194 7.70 23.98 -21.41
N ASP A 195 7.00 24.89 -22.08
CA ASP A 195 7.22 26.35 -21.99
C ASP A 195 6.81 26.92 -20.63
N VAL A 196 5.81 26.34 -19.96
CA VAL A 196 5.45 26.69 -18.59
C VAL A 196 6.56 26.24 -17.62
N PHE A 197 7.07 25.02 -17.73
CA PHE A 197 8.20 24.56 -16.90
C PHE A 197 9.43 25.46 -17.03
N ARG A 198 9.75 25.88 -18.26
CA ARG A 198 10.92 26.70 -18.58
C ARG A 198 10.72 28.20 -18.35
N ALA A 199 9.51 28.62 -18.01
CA ALA A 199 9.23 30.03 -17.75
C ALA A 199 10.03 30.51 -16.50
N PRO A 200 10.61 31.73 -16.56
CA PRO A 200 11.32 32.29 -15.41
C PRO A 200 10.41 32.37 -14.17
N SER A 201 10.88 31.88 -13.04
CA SER A 201 10.21 32.13 -11.75
C SER A 201 10.58 33.51 -11.25
N LYS A 202 9.57 34.30 -10.84
CA LYS A 202 9.79 35.58 -10.19
C LYS A 202 10.32 35.45 -8.76
N ASN A 203 9.98 34.34 -8.11
CA ASN A 203 10.37 34.03 -6.73
C ASN A 203 11.33 32.84 -6.75
N PRO A 204 12.52 32.97 -6.15
CA PRO A 204 13.51 31.88 -6.08
C PRO A 204 13.15 30.80 -5.06
N ALA A 205 12.14 31.02 -4.20
CA ALA A 205 11.69 30.11 -3.16
C ALA A 205 10.16 30.05 -3.13
N PRO A 206 9.57 29.01 -2.52
CA PRO A 206 8.15 28.94 -2.24
C PRO A 206 7.64 30.21 -1.56
N ALA A 207 6.56 30.79 -2.10
CA ALA A 207 5.95 31.99 -1.53
C ALA A 207 5.18 31.68 -0.23
N TYR A 208 4.79 30.40 -0.05
CA TYR A 208 3.94 29.95 1.06
C TYR A 208 4.54 28.72 1.74
N ASP A 209 4.40 28.64 3.08
CA ASP A 209 4.61 27.38 3.81
C ASP A 209 3.31 26.54 3.72
N LEU A 210 3.38 25.42 3.03
CA LEU A 210 2.25 24.51 2.84
C LEU A 210 2.06 23.55 4.02
N THR A 211 3.06 23.38 4.88
CA THR A 211 3.05 22.38 5.96
C THR A 211 1.82 22.50 6.87
N PRO A 212 1.37 23.69 7.30
CA PRO A 212 0.16 23.80 8.12
C PRO A 212 -1.12 23.41 7.40
N LEU A 213 -1.20 23.68 6.07
CA LEU A 213 -2.39 23.39 5.25
C LEU A 213 -2.58 21.89 4.97
N LEU A 214 -1.49 21.11 5.03
CA LEU A 214 -1.48 19.70 4.68
C LEU A 214 -1.60 18.78 5.92
N ARG A 215 -1.70 19.35 7.11
CA ARG A 215 -1.91 18.58 8.34
C ARG A 215 -3.28 17.91 8.33
N PRO A 216 -3.39 16.62 8.76
CA PRO A 216 -4.68 15.97 8.95
C PRO A 216 -5.56 16.74 9.92
N SER A 217 -6.84 16.85 9.62
CA SER A 217 -7.82 17.41 10.57
C SER A 217 -8.05 16.43 11.70
N LEU A 218 -7.94 16.90 12.95
CA LEU A 218 -8.26 16.13 14.15
C LEU A 218 -9.58 16.62 14.80
N LEU A 219 -10.44 17.26 14.02
CA LEU A 219 -11.76 17.68 14.49
C LEU A 219 -12.61 16.45 14.82
N VAL A 220 -13.29 16.51 15.96
CA VAL A 220 -14.15 15.45 16.47
C VAL A 220 -15.53 16.04 16.76
N ASP A 221 -16.57 15.36 16.36
CA ASP A 221 -17.93 15.63 16.82
C ASP A 221 -18.12 15.01 18.22
N GLU A 222 -17.99 15.83 19.25
CA GLU A 222 -18.09 15.39 20.65
C GLU A 222 -19.47 14.79 20.97
N GLY A 223 -20.54 15.32 20.35
CA GLY A 223 -21.90 14.78 20.51
C GLY A 223 -22.05 13.39 19.92
N ALA A 224 -21.45 13.16 18.76
CA ALA A 224 -21.42 11.82 18.14
C ALA A 224 -20.56 10.84 18.96
N VAL A 225 -19.45 11.29 19.54
CA VAL A 225 -18.63 10.46 20.45
C VAL A 225 -19.38 10.12 21.74
N ASP A 226 -20.14 11.06 22.33
CA ASP A 226 -20.96 10.79 23.51
C ASP A 226 -22.10 9.81 23.19
N THR A 227 -22.69 9.90 22.00
CA THR A 227 -23.68 8.93 21.51
C THR A 227 -23.05 7.52 21.39
N LEU A 228 -21.88 7.42 20.75
CA LEU A 228 -21.15 6.14 20.65
C LEU A 228 -20.84 5.56 22.05
N ARG A 229 -20.43 6.40 22.99
CA ARG A 229 -20.15 5.96 24.38
C ARG A 229 -21.39 5.39 25.04
N THR A 230 -22.56 6.05 24.90
CA THR A 230 -23.83 5.54 25.42
C THR A 230 -24.17 4.18 24.82
N MET A 231 -23.91 3.98 23.53
CA MET A 231 -24.10 2.67 22.87
C MET A 231 -23.15 1.61 23.44
N LEU A 232 -21.88 1.97 23.66
CA LEU A 232 -20.87 1.07 24.23
C LEU A 232 -21.21 0.66 25.67
N ASP A 233 -21.66 1.62 26.49
CA ASP A 233 -22.04 1.35 27.89
C ASP A 233 -23.30 0.47 27.99
N ALA A 234 -24.19 0.54 27.00
CA ALA A 234 -25.40 -0.28 26.90
C ALA A 234 -25.13 -1.65 26.24
N SER A 235 -24.02 -1.82 25.56
CA SER A 235 -23.69 -3.05 24.81
C SER A 235 -23.28 -4.17 25.75
N ARG A 236 -23.79 -5.38 25.50
CA ARG A 236 -23.38 -6.61 26.21
C ARG A 236 -22.06 -7.12 25.70
N LYS A 237 -21.86 -7.09 24.38
CA LYS A 237 -20.65 -7.61 23.74
C LYS A 237 -20.37 -6.85 22.45
N THR A 238 -19.20 -6.28 22.39
CA THR A 238 -18.73 -5.50 21.22
C THR A 238 -17.64 -6.28 20.49
N VAL A 239 -17.67 -6.26 19.16
CA VAL A 239 -16.60 -6.74 18.28
C VAL A 239 -16.14 -5.60 17.37
N LEU A 240 -14.82 -5.46 17.17
CA LEU A 240 -14.27 -4.48 16.24
C LEU A 240 -13.91 -5.13 14.91
N LEU A 241 -14.18 -4.41 13.80
CA LEU A 241 -13.60 -4.69 12.49
C LEU A 241 -12.57 -3.59 12.17
N ILE A 242 -11.30 -3.97 12.03
CA ILE A 242 -10.19 -3.05 11.79
C ILE A 242 -9.84 -3.03 10.31
N GLY A 243 -10.08 -1.91 9.65
CA GLY A 243 -9.79 -1.69 8.23
C GLY A 243 -8.43 -1.08 7.96
N GLY A 244 -8.05 -1.02 6.67
CA GLY A 244 -6.75 -0.54 6.21
C GLY A 244 -6.48 0.94 6.50
N ALA A 245 -7.52 1.78 6.63
CA ALA A 245 -7.37 3.20 6.95
C ALA A 245 -7.06 3.49 8.44
N CYS A 246 -6.95 2.46 9.30
CA CYS A 246 -6.57 2.62 10.70
C CYS A 246 -5.07 2.85 10.95
N GLY A 247 -4.25 3.06 9.92
CA GLY A 247 -2.79 3.07 10.06
C GLY A 247 -2.22 3.98 11.16
N ASP A 248 -2.74 5.19 11.31
CA ASP A 248 -2.36 6.15 12.36
C ASP A 248 -3.18 6.02 13.65
N ALA A 249 -4.30 5.30 13.60
CA ALA A 249 -5.24 5.12 14.71
C ALA A 249 -5.05 3.79 15.45
N VAL A 250 -4.36 2.82 14.84
CA VAL A 250 -4.36 1.42 15.31
C VAL A 250 -3.93 1.28 16.77
N ASP A 251 -3.01 2.09 17.27
CA ASP A 251 -2.57 2.01 18.66
C ASP A 251 -3.69 2.40 19.64
N ALA A 252 -4.45 3.47 19.33
CA ALA A 252 -5.59 3.89 20.13
C ALA A 252 -6.74 2.86 20.06
N VAL A 253 -6.99 2.30 18.87
CA VAL A 253 -7.99 1.24 18.67
C VAL A 253 -7.62 -0.02 19.46
N MET A 254 -6.36 -0.42 19.44
CA MET A 254 -5.88 -1.60 20.18
C MET A 254 -5.91 -1.39 21.70
N GLN A 255 -5.58 -0.18 22.18
CA GLN A 255 -5.72 0.16 23.59
C GLN A 255 -7.19 0.10 24.03
N PHE A 256 -8.11 0.60 23.19
CA PHE A 256 -9.53 0.50 23.46
C PHE A 256 -9.99 -0.96 23.51
N ALA A 257 -9.63 -1.79 22.51
CA ALA A 257 -9.94 -3.22 22.49
C ALA A 257 -9.44 -3.95 23.75
N ALA A 258 -8.21 -3.66 24.18
CA ALA A 258 -7.63 -4.25 25.39
C ALA A 258 -8.37 -3.82 26.68
N ARG A 259 -8.73 -2.53 26.81
CA ARG A 259 -9.44 -2.02 28.00
C ARG A 259 -10.87 -2.53 28.11
N SER A 260 -11.59 -2.60 26.97
CA SER A 260 -12.97 -3.10 26.91
C SER A 260 -13.05 -4.64 26.79
N ASN A 261 -11.92 -5.33 26.70
CA ASN A 261 -11.82 -6.77 26.42
C ASN A 261 -12.62 -7.16 25.15
N ALA A 262 -12.69 -6.26 24.17
CA ALA A 262 -13.42 -6.48 22.94
C ALA A 262 -12.59 -7.31 21.95
N ALA A 263 -13.17 -8.42 21.48
CA ALA A 263 -12.58 -9.18 20.39
C ALA A 263 -12.54 -8.34 19.11
N PHE A 264 -11.58 -8.62 18.22
CA PHE A 264 -11.52 -7.93 16.95
C PHE A 264 -11.16 -8.87 15.80
N VAL A 265 -11.62 -8.48 14.63
CA VAL A 265 -11.28 -9.05 13.33
C VAL A 265 -10.64 -7.95 12.47
N ALA A 266 -9.93 -8.32 11.42
CA ALA A 266 -9.35 -7.36 10.48
C ALA A 266 -9.88 -7.62 9.08
N THR A 267 -10.03 -6.55 8.28
CA THR A 267 -10.19 -6.71 6.84
C THR A 267 -8.87 -7.21 6.21
N PRO A 268 -8.87 -7.72 4.96
CA PRO A 268 -7.64 -8.15 4.30
C PRO A 268 -6.56 -7.08 4.29
N ASP A 269 -6.90 -5.82 3.98
CA ASP A 269 -6.01 -4.66 3.98
C ASP A 269 -5.68 -4.14 5.39
N GLY A 270 -6.50 -4.45 6.38
CA GLY A 270 -6.27 -4.16 7.80
C GLY A 270 -5.35 -5.16 8.50
N LYS A 271 -5.21 -6.40 7.96
CA LYS A 271 -4.39 -7.46 8.57
C LYS A 271 -2.97 -7.01 8.94
N GLY A 272 -2.34 -6.28 8.03
CA GLY A 272 -0.97 -5.80 8.23
C GLY A 272 -0.79 -4.80 9.37
N LEU A 273 -1.86 -4.21 9.89
CA LEU A 273 -1.81 -3.22 10.97
C LEU A 273 -1.79 -3.82 12.36
N ILE A 274 -2.22 -5.08 12.49
CA ILE A 274 -2.39 -5.76 13.79
C ILE A 274 -1.41 -6.94 13.93
N SER A 275 -1.28 -7.44 15.15
CA SER A 275 -0.56 -8.69 15.39
C SER A 275 -1.48 -9.89 15.24
N PRO A 276 -1.13 -10.85 14.39
CA PRO A 276 -1.86 -12.11 14.31
C PRO A 276 -1.85 -12.91 15.64
N GLN A 277 -0.85 -12.69 16.50
CA GLN A 277 -0.72 -13.37 17.80
C GLN A 277 -1.47 -12.67 18.93
N HIS A 278 -2.19 -11.56 18.68
CA HIS A 278 -2.93 -10.87 19.73
C HIS A 278 -4.07 -11.73 20.29
N PRO A 279 -4.23 -11.87 21.62
CA PRO A 279 -5.19 -12.80 22.22
C PRO A 279 -6.67 -12.49 21.91
N LEU A 280 -6.99 -11.25 21.57
CA LEU A 280 -8.35 -10.83 21.17
C LEU A 280 -8.59 -10.91 19.66
N PHE A 281 -7.58 -11.24 18.85
CA PHE A 281 -7.72 -11.39 17.41
C PHE A 281 -8.49 -12.67 17.07
N ARG A 282 -9.47 -12.56 16.18
CA ARG A 282 -10.33 -13.68 15.73
C ARG A 282 -10.15 -13.99 14.23
N GLY A 283 -9.16 -13.39 13.59
CA GLY A 283 -8.84 -13.66 12.20
C GLY A 283 -9.19 -12.52 11.25
N VAL A 284 -8.95 -12.77 9.98
CA VAL A 284 -9.32 -11.87 8.88
C VAL A 284 -10.76 -12.14 8.48
N PHE A 285 -11.56 -11.09 8.31
CA PHE A 285 -12.91 -11.13 7.75
C PHE A 285 -12.88 -10.64 6.30
N GLY A 286 -13.54 -11.33 5.40
CA GLY A 286 -13.63 -10.97 4.00
C GLY A 286 -12.85 -11.90 3.07
N PHE A 287 -12.26 -11.34 2.01
CA PHE A 287 -11.52 -12.14 1.03
C PHE A 287 -10.27 -12.78 1.65
N GLY A 288 -10.08 -14.08 1.44
CA GLY A 288 -9.01 -14.84 2.11
C GLY A 288 -9.20 -14.94 3.63
N GLY A 289 -10.42 -14.72 4.12
CA GLY A 289 -10.72 -14.65 5.54
C GLY A 289 -10.80 -16.02 6.23
N HIS A 290 -10.94 -15.96 7.56
CA HIS A 290 -11.03 -17.13 8.45
C HIS A 290 -12.47 -17.35 8.92
N ALA A 291 -12.90 -18.60 9.05
CA ALA A 291 -14.23 -18.93 9.59
C ALA A 291 -14.44 -18.33 10.99
N ALA A 292 -13.43 -18.39 11.85
CA ALA A 292 -13.49 -17.83 13.20
C ALA A 292 -13.77 -16.31 13.24
N ALA A 293 -13.42 -15.57 12.18
CA ALA A 293 -13.77 -14.14 12.06
C ALA A 293 -15.28 -13.96 11.74
N GLU A 294 -15.84 -14.81 10.89
CA GLU A 294 -17.27 -14.81 10.61
C GLU A 294 -18.07 -15.28 11.83
N ASP A 295 -17.59 -16.31 12.54
CA ASP A 295 -18.20 -16.80 13.79
C ASP A 295 -18.21 -15.71 14.88
N ALA A 296 -17.12 -14.93 15.00
CA ALA A 296 -17.05 -13.84 15.97
C ALA A 296 -18.08 -12.72 15.70
N LEU A 297 -18.41 -12.45 14.43
CA LEU A 297 -19.44 -11.49 14.05
C LEU A 297 -20.86 -12.07 14.16
N ASN A 298 -21.02 -13.39 14.01
CA ASN A 298 -22.30 -14.09 14.11
C ASN A 298 -22.64 -14.53 15.53
N ASP A 299 -21.75 -14.32 16.50
CA ASP A 299 -22.02 -14.64 17.90
C ASP A 299 -23.31 -13.94 18.36
N PRO A 300 -24.33 -14.67 18.86
CA PRO A 300 -25.63 -14.11 19.25
C PRO A 300 -25.56 -13.15 20.45
N GLU A 301 -24.48 -13.18 21.22
CA GLU A 301 -24.26 -12.22 22.30
C GLU A 301 -23.77 -10.87 21.81
N VAL A 302 -23.21 -10.80 20.58
CA VAL A 302 -22.70 -9.55 19.97
C VAL A 302 -23.88 -8.70 19.54
N ASP A 303 -24.06 -7.57 20.18
CA ASP A 303 -25.10 -6.58 19.88
C ASP A 303 -24.56 -5.25 19.34
N LEU A 304 -23.22 -5.12 19.26
CA LEU A 304 -22.53 -3.98 18.67
C LEU A 304 -21.30 -4.40 17.87
N ILE A 305 -21.22 -3.93 16.62
CA ILE A 305 -20.06 -4.13 15.75
C ILE A 305 -19.49 -2.75 15.42
N LEU A 306 -18.23 -2.48 15.78
CA LEU A 306 -17.55 -1.24 15.43
C LEU A 306 -16.64 -1.48 14.22
N ALA A 307 -17.04 -1.04 13.06
CA ALA A 307 -16.18 -1.03 11.89
C ALA A 307 -15.40 0.29 11.82
N VAL A 308 -14.09 0.22 11.81
CA VAL A 308 -13.20 1.37 11.93
C VAL A 308 -12.26 1.42 10.73
N GLY A 309 -12.31 2.53 9.97
CA GLY A 309 -11.40 2.79 8.87
C GLY A 309 -11.45 1.75 7.76
N SER A 310 -12.64 1.31 7.38
CA SER A 310 -12.85 0.34 6.30
C SER A 310 -13.67 0.93 5.16
N SER A 311 -13.19 0.74 3.94
CA SER A 311 -13.91 1.19 2.72
C SER A 311 -15.22 0.44 2.44
N MET A 312 -15.50 -0.66 3.14
CA MET A 312 -16.70 -1.51 2.99
C MET A 312 -16.96 -2.01 1.57
N GLY A 313 -15.88 -2.26 0.81
CA GLY A 313 -15.97 -2.89 -0.51
C GLY A 313 -16.17 -4.41 -0.44
N GLU A 314 -16.31 -5.05 -1.60
CA GLU A 314 -16.56 -6.49 -1.74
C GLU A 314 -15.61 -7.36 -0.89
N TRP A 315 -14.31 -7.13 -1.00
CA TRP A 315 -13.32 -7.93 -0.28
C TRP A 315 -13.35 -7.71 1.23
N ASN A 316 -13.58 -6.46 1.66
CA ASN A 316 -13.59 -6.10 3.08
C ASN A 316 -14.87 -6.53 3.80
N THR A 317 -15.96 -6.75 3.03
CA THR A 317 -17.25 -7.21 3.57
C THR A 317 -17.53 -8.70 3.33
N GLY A 318 -16.59 -9.42 2.72
CA GLY A 318 -16.78 -10.83 2.39
C GLY A 318 -17.87 -11.09 1.35
N GLY A 319 -18.02 -10.17 0.37
CA GLY A 319 -19.11 -10.22 -0.62
C GLY A 319 -20.43 -9.74 -0.03
N TRP A 320 -20.40 -8.58 0.63
CA TRP A 320 -21.56 -7.96 1.27
C TRP A 320 -22.29 -8.87 2.28
N ASN A 321 -21.52 -9.56 3.10
CA ASN A 321 -22.01 -10.55 4.06
C ASN A 321 -22.89 -9.91 5.13
N ALA A 322 -24.08 -10.47 5.36
CA ALA A 322 -25.05 -10.01 6.33
C ALA A 322 -24.58 -10.15 7.80
N SER A 323 -23.58 -10.98 8.08
CA SER A 323 -22.97 -11.06 9.42
C SER A 323 -22.36 -9.73 9.87
N LEU A 324 -21.87 -8.92 8.93
CA LEU A 324 -21.33 -7.59 9.15
C LEU A 324 -22.36 -6.49 8.84
N LEU A 325 -23.03 -6.58 7.68
CA LEU A 325 -23.90 -5.52 7.16
C LEU A 325 -25.31 -5.65 7.70
N ASN A 326 -25.51 -5.20 8.94
CA ASN A 326 -26.79 -5.25 9.64
C ASN A 326 -26.92 -4.09 10.65
N GLU A 327 -28.04 -4.03 11.39
CA GLU A 327 -28.36 -2.97 12.34
C GLU A 327 -27.49 -2.94 13.61
N ARG A 328 -26.61 -3.91 13.83
CA ARG A 328 -25.62 -3.88 14.94
C ARG A 328 -24.39 -3.04 14.58
N LEU A 329 -24.25 -2.65 13.31
CA LEU A 329 -23.08 -1.96 12.81
C LEU A 329 -23.06 -0.49 13.23
N VAL A 330 -21.91 -0.06 13.74
CA VAL A 330 -21.48 1.35 13.84
C VAL A 330 -20.27 1.51 12.91
N HIS A 331 -20.35 2.43 11.96
CA HIS A 331 -19.27 2.66 11.00
C HIS A 331 -18.55 3.97 11.31
N ILE A 332 -17.24 3.90 11.57
CA ILE A 332 -16.37 5.02 11.94
C ILE A 332 -15.36 5.21 10.82
N ASP A 333 -15.43 6.31 10.08
CA ASP A 333 -14.54 6.62 8.96
C ASP A 333 -14.43 8.13 8.72
N GLU A 334 -13.33 8.58 8.13
CA GLU A 334 -13.16 9.98 7.68
C GLU A 334 -13.95 10.27 6.39
N SER A 335 -14.17 9.24 5.56
CA SER A 335 -14.74 9.33 4.22
C SER A 335 -16.26 9.21 4.23
N GLU A 336 -16.97 10.25 3.77
CA GLU A 336 -18.41 10.17 3.51
C GLU A 336 -18.76 9.11 2.45
N GLU A 337 -17.88 8.92 1.45
CA GLU A 337 -18.08 7.91 0.41
C GLU A 337 -18.08 6.48 1.00
N HIS A 338 -17.25 6.24 2.03
CA HIS A 338 -17.23 4.94 2.72
C HIS A 338 -18.46 4.76 3.59
N LEU A 339 -18.82 5.76 4.38
CA LEU A 339 -20.01 5.72 5.24
C LEU A 339 -21.29 5.48 4.45
N ALA A 340 -21.41 6.07 3.26
CA ALA A 340 -22.57 5.89 2.39
C ALA A 340 -22.77 4.44 1.89
N ARG A 341 -21.74 3.57 1.98
CA ARG A 341 -21.84 2.16 1.59
C ARG A 341 -22.50 1.27 2.64
N THR A 342 -22.80 1.81 3.81
CA THR A 342 -23.44 1.08 4.94
C THR A 342 -24.72 1.75 5.42
N PRO A 343 -25.72 2.00 4.54
CA PRO A 343 -26.93 2.71 4.92
C PRO A 343 -27.76 1.99 5.99
N MET A 344 -27.53 0.68 6.21
CA MET A 344 -28.18 -0.13 7.25
C MET A 344 -27.52 0.02 8.63
N ALA A 345 -26.36 0.65 8.75
CA ALA A 345 -25.69 0.79 10.02
C ALA A 345 -26.54 1.60 11.01
N ARG A 346 -26.53 1.15 12.27
CA ARG A 346 -27.23 1.83 13.37
C ARG A 346 -26.75 3.27 13.57
N PHE A 347 -25.45 3.50 13.34
CA PHE A 347 -24.84 4.79 13.54
C PHE A 347 -23.61 4.98 12.65
N HIS A 348 -23.45 6.19 12.12
CA HIS A 348 -22.26 6.61 11.38
C HIS A 348 -21.53 7.70 12.17
N LEU A 349 -20.26 7.51 12.45
CA LEU A 349 -19.43 8.52 13.09
C LEU A 349 -18.34 8.94 12.10
N ARG A 350 -18.52 10.13 11.52
CA ARG A 350 -17.54 10.72 10.61
C ARG A 350 -16.46 11.43 11.41
N GLY A 351 -15.21 11.10 11.16
CA GLY A 351 -14.06 11.77 11.75
C GLY A 351 -12.80 10.91 11.74
N ASN A 352 -11.71 11.52 12.17
CA ASN A 352 -10.43 10.82 12.25
C ASN A 352 -10.48 9.73 13.34
N PRO A 353 -10.29 8.44 13.00
CA PRO A 353 -10.41 7.35 13.99
C PRO A 353 -9.45 7.51 15.16
N ARG A 354 -8.21 8.03 14.95
CA ARG A 354 -7.26 8.29 16.04
C ARG A 354 -7.80 9.29 17.05
N ALA A 355 -8.37 10.39 16.56
CA ALA A 355 -8.94 11.43 17.43
C ALA A 355 -10.16 10.92 18.18
N ILE A 356 -11.05 10.15 17.52
CA ILE A 356 -12.24 9.54 18.14
C ILE A 356 -11.84 8.58 19.25
N PHE A 357 -10.93 7.63 18.98
CA PHE A 357 -10.50 6.65 19.98
C PHE A 357 -9.68 7.30 21.12
N ALA A 358 -8.91 8.36 20.85
CA ALA A 358 -8.29 9.15 21.91
C ALA A 358 -9.33 9.73 22.88
N ARG A 359 -10.44 10.29 22.36
CA ARG A 359 -11.55 10.79 23.18
C ARG A 359 -12.27 9.70 23.98
N LEU A 360 -12.47 8.54 23.37
CA LEU A 360 -13.04 7.38 24.09
C LEU A 360 -12.15 6.93 25.25
N LEU A 361 -10.83 6.96 25.06
CA LEU A 361 -9.85 6.54 26.06
C LEU A 361 -9.65 7.57 27.19
N GLU A 362 -9.67 8.90 26.90
CA GLU A 362 -9.49 9.96 27.89
C GLU A 362 -10.55 9.95 28.99
N ARG A 363 -11.82 9.76 28.63
CA ARG A 363 -12.94 9.78 29.57
C ARG A 363 -13.19 8.45 30.30
N SER A 364 -12.58 7.34 29.82
CA SER A 364 -12.52 6.09 30.60
C SER A 364 -11.55 6.17 31.79
N ALA A 365 -10.74 7.24 31.87
CA ALA A 365 -9.89 7.59 33.00
C ALA A 365 -10.62 8.54 33.95
N ALA A 366 -11.89 8.26 34.31
CA ALA A 366 -12.54 8.92 35.44
C ALA A 366 -11.70 8.67 36.73
N PRO A 367 -11.59 9.66 37.63
CA PRO A 367 -10.55 9.69 38.65
C PRO A 367 -10.60 8.42 39.52
N ALA A 368 -9.43 7.83 39.74
CA ALA A 368 -9.24 6.66 40.61
C ALA A 368 -9.73 6.84 42.06
N ALA A 369 -10.28 8.00 42.41
CA ALA A 369 -10.88 8.31 43.71
C ALA A 369 -12.30 7.80 43.89
N ALA A 370 -13.01 7.36 42.84
CA ALA A 370 -14.37 6.80 42.95
C ALA A 370 -14.41 5.27 43.07
N LEU A 371 -13.29 4.59 43.01
CA LEU A 371 -13.18 3.12 43.06
C LEU A 371 -12.90 2.55 44.46
N GLN A 372 -13.24 3.27 45.54
CA GLN A 372 -13.16 2.75 46.93
C GLN A 372 -14.52 2.31 47.51
N ALA A 373 -15.52 2.13 46.70
CA ALA A 373 -16.66 1.30 47.14
C ALA A 373 -16.36 -0.20 46.81
N PRO A 374 -16.64 -1.14 47.71
CA PRO A 374 -16.42 -2.56 47.41
C PRO A 374 -17.31 -2.91 46.21
N ALA A 375 -16.70 -3.11 45.07
CA ALA A 375 -17.37 -3.57 43.88
C ALA A 375 -18.01 -4.92 44.20
N ALA A 376 -19.34 -4.98 44.20
CA ALA A 376 -20.04 -6.23 43.98
C ALA A 376 -19.39 -6.85 42.75
N ALA A 377 -18.86 -8.07 42.94
CA ALA A 377 -18.09 -8.78 41.92
C ALA A 377 -18.83 -8.71 40.57
N ALA A 378 -18.33 -7.92 39.64
CA ALA A 378 -18.73 -8.05 38.25
C ALA A 378 -18.56 -9.52 37.87
N PRO A 379 -19.53 -10.15 37.20
CA PRO A 379 -19.37 -11.54 36.79
C PRO A 379 -18.05 -11.64 36.04
N ALA A 380 -17.18 -12.56 36.48
CA ALA A 380 -15.91 -12.82 35.82
C ALA A 380 -16.22 -13.10 34.35
N GLN A 381 -15.94 -12.12 33.48
CA GLN A 381 -16.05 -12.33 32.05
C GLN A 381 -15.15 -13.51 31.73
N ALA A 382 -15.74 -14.60 31.28
CA ALA A 382 -15.03 -15.79 30.91
C ALA A 382 -13.96 -15.35 29.91
N SER A 383 -12.68 -15.55 30.28
CA SER A 383 -11.56 -15.27 29.37
C SER A 383 -11.81 -16.07 28.10
N LEU A 384 -12.06 -15.37 26.99
CA LEU A 384 -12.20 -16.02 25.69
C LEU A 384 -10.96 -16.88 25.46
N PRO A 385 -11.14 -18.16 25.09
CA PRO A 385 -10.00 -19.04 24.88
C PRO A 385 -9.11 -18.42 23.78
N LYS A 386 -7.79 -18.41 24.04
CA LYS A 386 -6.80 -18.04 23.01
C LYS A 386 -6.95 -19.08 21.90
N LEU A 387 -7.39 -18.66 20.73
CA LEU A 387 -7.34 -19.51 19.54
C LEU A 387 -5.86 -19.77 19.24
N ALA A 388 -5.47 -21.05 19.19
CA ALA A 388 -4.18 -21.39 18.63
C ALA A 388 -4.15 -20.93 17.17
N PRO A 389 -3.06 -20.35 16.65
CA PRO A 389 -2.97 -19.93 15.26
C PRO A 389 -3.44 -21.01 14.28
N GLU A 390 -3.09 -22.27 14.54
CA GLU A 390 -3.49 -23.43 13.74
C GLU A 390 -5.01 -23.69 13.78
N GLY A 391 -5.72 -23.27 14.83
CA GLY A 391 -7.16 -23.48 15.00
C GLY A 391 -8.05 -22.54 14.16
N ILE A 392 -7.47 -21.55 13.48
CA ILE A 392 -8.21 -20.63 12.61
C ILE A 392 -7.95 -20.89 11.12
N LEU A 393 -6.95 -21.70 10.77
CA LEU A 393 -6.57 -21.97 9.39
C LEU A 393 -7.55 -22.92 8.70
N ALA A 394 -7.83 -22.68 7.43
CA ALA A 394 -8.72 -23.53 6.62
C ALA A 394 -8.13 -24.93 6.34
N ASP A 395 -6.79 -24.99 6.23
CA ASP A 395 -6.05 -26.23 5.96
C ASP A 395 -4.75 -26.23 6.79
N PRO A 396 -4.81 -26.64 8.06
CA PRO A 396 -3.63 -26.72 8.91
C PRO A 396 -2.67 -27.85 8.53
N GLU A 397 -3.14 -28.91 7.86
CA GLU A 397 -2.29 -30.01 7.41
C GLU A 397 -1.36 -29.52 6.29
N ALA A 398 -1.89 -28.87 5.26
CA ALA A 398 -1.09 -28.30 4.19
C ALA A 398 -0.14 -27.17 4.69
N TYR A 399 -0.52 -26.46 5.75
CA TYR A 399 0.32 -25.45 6.42
C TYR A 399 1.58 -26.05 7.07
N LEU A 400 1.52 -27.30 7.49
CA LEU A 400 2.61 -28.05 8.12
C LEU A 400 3.29 -29.06 7.18
N SER A 401 2.74 -29.27 5.97
CA SER A 401 3.19 -30.29 5.05
C SER A 401 4.60 -30.07 4.51
N ASP A 402 5.36 -31.16 4.40
CA ASP A 402 6.65 -31.20 3.70
C ASP A 402 6.55 -31.79 2.29
N ASP A 403 5.34 -31.85 1.74
CA ASP A 403 5.08 -32.37 0.38
C ASP A 403 5.86 -31.62 -0.70
N VAL A 404 6.12 -32.35 -1.79
CA VAL A 404 6.67 -31.84 -3.04
C VAL A 404 5.70 -32.19 -4.17
N PRO A 405 5.23 -31.20 -4.96
CA PRO A 405 5.54 -29.75 -4.96
C PRO A 405 5.13 -29.04 -3.68
N LEU A 406 5.87 -27.96 -3.35
CA LEU A 406 5.68 -27.19 -2.12
C LEU A 406 4.26 -26.62 -2.03
N LYS A 407 3.57 -26.85 -0.91
CA LYS A 407 2.23 -26.29 -0.66
C LYS A 407 2.32 -24.77 -0.44
N PRO A 408 1.46 -23.95 -1.09
CA PRO A 408 1.44 -22.50 -0.87
C PRO A 408 1.22 -22.11 0.59
N GLN A 409 0.43 -22.88 1.35
CA GLN A 409 0.19 -22.71 2.78
C GLN A 409 1.51 -22.84 3.56
N ARG A 410 2.31 -23.86 3.26
CA ARG A 410 3.63 -24.09 3.86
C ARG A 410 4.60 -22.96 3.51
N LEU A 411 4.59 -22.49 2.27
CA LEU A 411 5.39 -21.34 1.85
C LEU A 411 5.06 -20.10 2.70
N MET A 412 3.79 -19.76 2.87
CA MET A 412 3.38 -18.58 3.68
C MET A 412 3.86 -18.70 5.13
N ARG A 413 3.79 -19.88 5.73
CA ARG A 413 4.34 -20.16 7.06
C ARG A 413 5.83 -19.84 7.13
N GLU A 414 6.59 -20.37 6.19
CA GLU A 414 8.05 -20.20 6.20
C GLU A 414 8.47 -18.75 5.93
N LEU A 415 7.78 -18.02 5.05
CA LEU A 415 8.04 -16.60 4.84
C LEU A 415 7.88 -15.80 6.15
N GLY A 416 6.82 -16.05 6.92
CA GLY A 416 6.61 -15.40 8.22
C GLY A 416 7.65 -15.79 9.27
N ARG A 417 8.19 -17.01 9.23
CA ARG A 417 9.16 -17.57 10.19
C ARG A 417 10.61 -17.17 9.88
N LEU A 418 11.00 -17.24 8.61
CA LEU A 418 12.39 -17.09 8.18
C LEU A 418 12.84 -15.63 8.13
N PHE A 419 11.96 -14.73 7.68
CA PHE A 419 12.32 -13.33 7.53
C PHE A 419 12.30 -12.58 8.88
N PRO A 420 13.20 -11.60 9.08
CA PRO A 420 13.33 -10.90 10.35
C PRO A 420 12.07 -10.06 10.68
N HIS A 421 11.89 -9.80 11.98
CA HIS A 421 10.82 -8.94 12.46
C HIS A 421 10.91 -7.55 11.80
N GLY A 422 9.77 -7.04 11.38
CA GLY A 422 9.66 -5.76 10.71
C GLY A 422 9.79 -5.81 9.20
N THR A 423 10.06 -6.98 8.60
CA THR A 423 9.98 -7.19 7.15
C THR A 423 8.64 -6.70 6.62
N ARG A 424 8.65 -6.00 5.49
CA ARG A 424 7.45 -5.58 4.78
C ARG A 424 7.09 -6.62 3.74
N PHE A 425 5.87 -7.12 3.81
CA PHE A 425 5.31 -8.04 2.83
C PHE A 425 4.31 -7.31 1.94
N LEU A 426 4.44 -7.47 0.64
CA LEU A 426 3.47 -7.01 -0.33
C LEU A 426 2.94 -8.22 -1.10
N ALA A 427 1.62 -8.40 -1.15
CA ALA A 427 1.00 -9.48 -1.90
C ALA A 427 0.31 -8.95 -3.14
N ASP A 428 0.70 -9.50 -4.29
CA ASP A 428 0.19 -9.10 -5.60
C ASP A 428 -1.18 -9.73 -5.88
N ALA A 429 -1.91 -9.16 -6.82
CA ALA A 429 -3.23 -9.65 -7.23
C ALA A 429 -3.20 -11.13 -7.63
N GLY A 430 -4.32 -11.82 -7.46
CA GLY A 430 -4.45 -13.25 -7.73
C GLY A 430 -4.40 -14.12 -6.48
N ASN A 431 -3.96 -15.36 -6.62
CA ASN A 431 -3.86 -16.32 -5.51
C ASN A 431 -2.92 -15.83 -4.40
N SER A 432 -1.90 -15.02 -4.74
CA SER A 432 -0.94 -14.44 -3.81
C SER A 432 -1.59 -13.68 -2.67
N VAL A 433 -2.61 -12.85 -2.98
CA VAL A 433 -3.38 -12.12 -1.95
C VAL A 433 -4.13 -13.08 -1.04
N ALA A 434 -4.81 -14.09 -1.60
CA ALA A 434 -5.60 -15.02 -0.80
C ALA A 434 -4.71 -15.85 0.14
N TRP A 435 -3.58 -16.34 -0.36
CA TRP A 435 -2.59 -17.05 0.45
C TRP A 435 -2.02 -16.17 1.56
N ALA A 436 -1.60 -14.94 1.24
CA ALA A 436 -1.04 -14.02 2.23
C ALA A 436 -2.09 -13.55 3.25
N ALA A 437 -3.30 -13.23 2.82
CA ALA A 437 -4.38 -12.81 3.72
C ALA A 437 -4.74 -13.91 4.72
N HIS A 438 -4.72 -15.18 4.32
CA HIS A 438 -5.08 -16.32 5.18
C HIS A 438 -3.90 -16.83 6.01
N TYR A 439 -2.82 -17.25 5.35
CA TYR A 439 -1.79 -18.09 5.96
C TYR A 439 -0.52 -17.34 6.39
N LEU A 440 -0.26 -16.12 5.86
CA LEU A 440 0.95 -15.39 6.23
C LEU A 440 0.80 -14.79 7.63
N GLU A 441 1.66 -15.20 8.55
CA GLU A 441 1.78 -14.62 9.88
C GLU A 441 3.20 -14.10 10.08
N ALA A 442 3.36 -12.79 10.06
CA ALA A 442 4.64 -12.17 10.35
C ALA A 442 4.63 -11.47 11.71
N ARG A 443 5.80 -11.37 12.31
CA ARG A 443 5.98 -10.64 13.56
C ARG A 443 6.29 -9.18 13.26
N ASP A 444 5.49 -8.29 13.80
CA ASP A 444 5.75 -6.86 13.69
C ASP A 444 6.82 -6.43 14.70
N ARG A 445 7.85 -5.71 14.24
CA ARG A 445 8.92 -5.15 15.08
C ARG A 445 8.38 -4.20 16.16
N ARG A 446 7.18 -3.67 15.97
CA ARG A 446 6.48 -2.78 16.90
C ARG A 446 6.00 -3.46 18.18
N GLN A 447 6.00 -4.77 18.20
CA GLN A 447 5.65 -5.58 19.38
C GLN A 447 6.95 -6.05 20.01
N GLY A 448 7.64 -5.18 20.74
CA GLY A 448 8.89 -5.51 21.40
C GLY A 448 8.90 -6.93 21.99
N GLU A 449 10.04 -7.60 21.98
CA GLU A 449 10.21 -8.94 22.55
C GLU A 449 9.63 -8.97 23.98
N ARG A 450 8.42 -9.51 24.12
CA ARG A 450 7.87 -9.78 25.45
C ARG A 450 8.67 -10.88 26.09
N ARG A 451 9.31 -10.56 27.19
CA ARG A 451 9.82 -11.60 28.10
C ARG A 451 8.63 -12.40 28.63
N ALA A 452 8.74 -13.72 28.56
CA ALA A 452 7.74 -14.62 29.11
C ALA A 452 7.45 -14.24 30.59
N GLY A 453 6.25 -13.71 30.88
CA GLY A 453 5.82 -13.33 32.22
C GLY A 453 5.24 -11.92 32.40
N GLU A 454 5.31 -11.02 31.40
CA GLU A 454 4.72 -9.68 31.53
C GLU A 454 3.20 -9.67 31.33
N ARG A 455 2.47 -9.14 32.34
CA ARG A 455 1.00 -9.03 32.35
C ARG A 455 0.50 -7.95 31.37
N LEU A 456 -0.64 -8.20 30.73
CA LEU A 456 -1.45 -7.24 30.00
C LEU A 456 -1.97 -6.15 30.96
N GLY A 457 -1.25 -5.08 31.19
CA GLY A 457 -1.65 -4.03 32.13
C GLY A 457 -0.57 -2.99 32.42
N GLY A 458 0.62 -3.17 31.86
CA GLY A 458 1.68 -2.17 31.92
C GLY A 458 1.62 -1.25 30.71
N ASP A 459 1.92 0.03 30.91
CA ASP A 459 2.06 1.04 29.89
C ASP A 459 2.78 0.50 28.65
N TYR A 460 2.14 0.63 27.48
CA TYR A 460 2.83 0.36 26.22
C TYR A 460 4.08 1.25 26.16
N PRO A 461 5.26 0.72 25.78
CA PRO A 461 6.47 1.51 25.77
C PRO A 461 6.27 2.77 24.91
N ARG A 462 6.69 3.93 25.41
CA ARG A 462 6.63 5.22 24.71
C ARG A 462 7.35 5.22 23.36
N GLU A 463 8.18 4.22 23.07
CA GLU A 463 8.83 3.99 21.78
C GLU A 463 7.85 3.70 20.63
N LEU A 464 6.59 3.34 20.92
CA LEU A 464 5.52 3.22 19.92
C LEU A 464 5.03 4.57 19.38
N GLU A 465 5.32 5.69 20.02
CA GLU A 465 4.94 7.03 19.57
C GLU A 465 5.72 7.51 18.33
N GLN A 466 6.83 6.87 17.97
CA GLN A 466 7.65 7.22 16.81
C GLN A 466 7.53 6.22 15.66
N ARG A 467 6.33 5.99 15.17
CA ARG A 467 6.16 5.29 13.90
C ARG A 467 6.72 6.14 12.76
N ARG A 468 7.84 5.75 12.20
CA ARG A 468 8.33 6.30 10.93
C ARG A 468 7.48 5.84 9.73
N SER A 469 6.65 4.82 9.89
CA SER A 469 5.79 4.24 8.87
C SER A 469 4.37 4.06 9.39
N GLN A 470 3.38 4.60 8.68
CA GLN A 470 1.95 4.38 8.93
C GLN A 470 1.47 3.05 8.35
N GLY A 471 2.25 2.46 7.46
CA GLY A 471 1.91 1.21 6.79
C GLY A 471 2.07 -0.03 7.68
N GLY A 472 1.25 -1.03 7.43
CA GLY A 472 1.32 -2.33 8.06
C GLY A 472 2.49 -3.19 7.57
N TRP A 473 2.73 -4.30 8.25
CA TRP A 473 3.72 -5.30 7.83
C TRP A 473 3.28 -6.06 6.57
N LEU A 474 1.95 -6.19 6.29
CA LEU A 474 1.38 -6.74 5.05
C LEU A 474 0.62 -5.65 4.31
N ARG A 475 0.80 -5.57 3.00
CA ARG A 475 0.10 -4.66 2.09
C ARG A 475 -0.42 -5.40 0.88
N LEU A 476 -1.61 -5.01 0.46
CA LEU A 476 -2.29 -5.53 -0.70
C LEU A 476 -3.22 -4.45 -1.29
N THR A 477 -3.79 -4.70 -2.45
CA THR A 477 -4.84 -3.87 -3.05
C THR A 477 -6.17 -4.59 -2.93
N SER A 478 -7.22 -3.89 -2.43
CA SER A 478 -8.51 -4.51 -2.11
C SER A 478 -9.58 -4.29 -3.17
N HIS A 479 -9.41 -3.31 -4.07
CA HIS A 479 -10.47 -2.88 -5.00
C HIS A 479 -10.03 -3.05 -6.45
N PHE A 480 -9.38 -2.04 -7.00
CA PHE A 480 -8.78 -2.13 -8.32
C PHE A 480 -7.41 -2.78 -8.17
N ALA A 481 -7.37 -4.09 -8.32
CA ALA A 481 -6.24 -4.93 -7.97
C ALA A 481 -5.54 -5.46 -9.25
N PRO A 482 -4.70 -4.66 -9.93
CA PRO A 482 -4.00 -5.10 -11.12
C PRO A 482 -2.87 -6.06 -10.75
N MET A 483 -2.62 -7.02 -11.62
CA MET A 483 -1.43 -7.86 -11.57
C MET A 483 -0.19 -6.99 -11.80
N GLY A 484 0.89 -7.24 -11.04
CA GLY A 484 2.15 -6.50 -11.12
C GLY A 484 2.27 -5.28 -10.20
N TRP A 485 1.19 -4.90 -9.48
CA TRP A 485 1.24 -3.80 -8.50
C TRP A 485 2.33 -4.01 -7.45
N ALA A 486 2.37 -5.18 -6.83
CA ALA A 486 3.30 -5.44 -5.72
C ALA A 486 4.77 -5.38 -6.17
N ILE A 487 5.06 -5.69 -7.42
CA ILE A 487 6.42 -5.67 -7.97
C ILE A 487 6.99 -4.25 -7.95
N GLY A 488 6.25 -3.28 -8.51
CA GLY A 488 6.65 -1.87 -8.47
C GLY A 488 6.55 -1.28 -7.07
N ALA A 489 5.46 -1.56 -6.34
CA ALA A 489 5.24 -1.05 -4.99
C ALA A 489 6.32 -1.51 -3.99
N ALA A 490 6.88 -2.70 -4.17
CA ALA A 490 8.00 -3.19 -3.35
C ALA A 490 9.27 -2.35 -3.54
N VAL A 491 9.57 -1.93 -4.77
CA VAL A 491 10.70 -1.01 -5.05
C VAL A 491 10.47 0.33 -4.34
N GLY A 492 9.28 0.92 -4.48
CA GLY A 492 8.93 2.18 -3.80
C GLY A 492 8.96 2.06 -2.28
N THR A 493 8.51 0.94 -1.72
CA THR A 493 8.58 0.65 -0.28
C THR A 493 10.03 0.55 0.19
N ALA A 494 10.90 -0.14 -0.55
CA ALA A 494 12.31 -0.28 -0.22
C ALA A 494 13.07 1.06 -0.35
N ALA A 495 12.76 1.87 -1.35
CA ALA A 495 13.31 3.22 -1.50
C ALA A 495 12.93 4.12 -0.31
N ALA A 496 11.70 3.99 0.19
CA ALA A 496 11.21 4.73 1.36
C ALA A 496 11.84 4.27 2.69
N ASN A 497 12.28 3.02 2.78
CA ASN A 497 12.81 2.41 3.99
C ASN A 497 13.94 1.41 3.68
N PRO A 498 15.11 1.89 3.24
CA PRO A 498 16.20 1.03 2.74
C PRO A 498 16.83 0.13 3.82
N SER A 499 16.57 0.39 5.10
CA SER A 499 17.07 -0.44 6.21
C SER A 499 16.19 -1.66 6.53
N THR A 500 15.06 -1.82 5.85
CA THR A 500 14.07 -2.88 6.14
C THR A 500 13.91 -3.78 4.91
N PRO A 501 14.04 -5.11 5.05
CA PRO A 501 13.78 -6.03 3.95
C PRO A 501 12.32 -5.92 3.46
N VAL A 502 12.15 -5.98 2.16
CA VAL A 502 10.84 -5.95 1.51
C VAL A 502 10.64 -7.25 0.73
N VAL A 503 9.61 -8.00 1.07
CA VAL A 503 9.24 -9.25 0.39
C VAL A 503 8.00 -9.01 -0.47
N CYS A 504 8.17 -9.19 -1.78
CA CYS A 504 7.10 -9.12 -2.77
C CYS A 504 6.64 -10.54 -3.11
N ILE A 505 5.43 -10.91 -2.70
CA ILE A 505 4.80 -12.20 -3.00
C ILE A 505 3.96 -12.00 -4.27
N THR A 506 4.36 -12.62 -5.38
CA THR A 506 3.73 -12.41 -6.68
C THR A 506 3.56 -13.73 -7.43
N GLY A 507 2.61 -13.79 -8.36
CA GLY A 507 2.46 -14.93 -9.27
C GLY A 507 3.37 -14.81 -10.48
N ASP A 508 3.59 -15.95 -11.15
CA ASP A 508 4.33 -16.06 -12.41
C ASP A 508 3.73 -15.19 -13.53
N GLY A 509 2.40 -15.13 -13.66
CA GLY A 509 1.73 -14.25 -14.60
C GLY A 509 2.01 -12.77 -14.35
N SER A 510 1.99 -12.32 -13.09
CA SER A 510 2.32 -10.95 -12.72
C SER A 510 3.80 -10.64 -12.97
N MET A 511 4.69 -11.60 -12.69
CA MET A 511 6.12 -11.44 -12.94
C MET A 511 6.42 -11.30 -14.44
N LEU A 512 5.67 -12.00 -15.32
CA LEU A 512 5.77 -11.82 -16.76
C LEU A 512 5.28 -10.44 -17.24
N MET A 513 4.35 -9.80 -16.51
CA MET A 513 3.81 -8.49 -16.87
C MET A 513 4.70 -7.32 -16.44
N SER A 514 5.33 -7.41 -15.26
CA SER A 514 6.01 -6.26 -14.62
C SER A 514 7.39 -6.59 -14.05
N GLY A 515 7.91 -7.78 -14.30
CA GLY A 515 9.17 -8.27 -13.72
C GLY A 515 10.42 -7.47 -14.11
N GLN A 516 10.38 -6.70 -15.20
CA GLN A 516 11.47 -5.79 -15.59
C GLN A 516 11.79 -4.74 -14.53
N GLU A 517 10.84 -4.39 -13.66
CA GLU A 517 11.07 -3.44 -12.56
C GLU A 517 12.05 -3.97 -11.50
N LEU A 518 12.35 -5.27 -11.48
CA LEU A 518 13.46 -5.85 -10.71
C LEU A 518 14.79 -5.14 -11.03
N SER A 519 15.03 -4.78 -12.29
CA SER A 519 16.24 -4.06 -12.69
C SER A 519 16.34 -2.64 -12.11
N VAL A 520 15.24 -2.05 -11.65
CA VAL A 520 15.25 -0.79 -10.89
C VAL A 520 15.84 -1.05 -9.50
N ALA A 521 15.38 -2.11 -8.82
CA ALA A 521 15.94 -2.48 -7.51
C ALA A 521 17.43 -2.80 -7.60
N VAL A 522 17.92 -3.35 -8.75
CA VAL A 522 19.36 -3.53 -9.01
C VAL A 522 20.07 -2.19 -9.11
N ALA A 523 19.54 -1.27 -9.93
CA ALA A 523 20.16 0.04 -10.15
C ALA A 523 20.23 0.89 -8.88
N GLU A 524 19.19 0.82 -8.06
CA GLU A 524 19.08 1.57 -6.79
C GLU A 524 19.64 0.80 -5.58
N GLN A 525 20.20 -0.39 -5.78
CA GLN A 525 20.78 -1.26 -4.73
C GLN A 525 19.80 -1.54 -3.57
N LEU A 526 18.52 -1.77 -3.89
CA LEU A 526 17.45 -1.98 -2.92
C LEU A 526 17.27 -3.46 -2.58
N CYS A 527 17.21 -3.79 -1.30
CA CYS A 527 16.92 -5.13 -0.81
C CYS A 527 15.42 -5.47 -0.98
N VAL A 528 15.05 -5.93 -2.17
CA VAL A 528 13.72 -6.45 -2.47
C VAL A 528 13.81 -7.95 -2.75
N ILE A 529 13.04 -8.74 -2.04
CA ILE A 529 12.97 -10.19 -2.21
C ILE A 529 11.67 -10.53 -2.97
N TYR A 530 11.80 -10.90 -4.23
CA TYR A 530 10.68 -11.33 -5.07
C TYR A 530 10.46 -12.83 -4.89
N VAL A 531 9.32 -13.21 -4.32
CA VAL A 531 8.88 -14.60 -4.17
C VAL A 531 7.84 -14.87 -5.25
N VAL A 532 8.25 -15.56 -6.30
CA VAL A 532 7.39 -15.90 -7.43
C VAL A 532 6.74 -17.25 -7.16
N LEU A 533 5.42 -17.26 -7.01
CA LEU A 533 4.60 -18.46 -6.92
C LEU A 533 4.44 -19.01 -8.34
N ASN A 534 5.26 -19.99 -8.70
CA ASN A 534 5.35 -20.56 -10.03
C ASN A 534 4.51 -21.85 -10.09
N ASP A 535 3.25 -21.72 -10.51
CA ASP A 535 2.31 -22.82 -10.79
C ASP A 535 2.02 -22.99 -12.29
N ARG A 536 2.71 -22.21 -13.14
CA ARG A 536 2.57 -22.16 -14.60
C ARG A 536 1.15 -21.85 -15.06
N ALA A 537 0.45 -21.01 -14.29
CA ALA A 537 -0.95 -20.71 -14.58
C ALA A 537 -1.37 -19.33 -14.03
N LEU A 538 -2.38 -18.75 -14.65
CA LEU A 538 -3.20 -17.73 -14.02
C LEU A 538 -4.12 -18.45 -13.00
N GLY A 539 -3.54 -18.80 -11.83
CA GLY A 539 -4.13 -19.75 -10.88
C GLY A 539 -5.52 -19.34 -10.39
N MET A 540 -5.79 -18.05 -10.17
CA MET A 540 -7.13 -17.59 -9.79
C MET A 540 -8.17 -17.82 -10.89
N VAL A 541 -7.80 -17.68 -12.17
CA VAL A 541 -8.67 -17.98 -13.32
C VAL A 541 -8.93 -19.48 -13.38
N LYS A 542 -7.87 -20.31 -13.29
CA LYS A 542 -7.95 -21.77 -13.27
C LYS A 542 -8.94 -22.27 -12.20
N HIS A 543 -8.74 -21.84 -10.96
CA HIS A 543 -9.59 -22.27 -9.84
C HIS A 543 -10.99 -21.67 -9.90
N GLY A 544 -11.12 -20.42 -10.36
CA GLY A 544 -12.42 -19.78 -10.57
C GLY A 544 -13.28 -20.51 -11.59
N GLN A 545 -12.72 -20.87 -12.75
CA GLN A 545 -13.40 -21.66 -13.78
C GLN A 545 -13.81 -23.03 -13.23
N ARG A 546 -12.87 -23.76 -12.61
CA ARG A 546 -13.13 -25.09 -12.06
C ARG A 546 -14.25 -25.11 -11.01
N LEU A 547 -14.22 -24.18 -10.06
CA LEU A 547 -15.17 -24.12 -8.95
C LEU A 547 -16.50 -23.46 -9.34
N GLY A 548 -16.49 -22.61 -10.37
CA GLY A 548 -17.67 -21.97 -10.94
C GLY A 548 -18.37 -22.80 -12.02
N GLY A 549 -17.82 -23.97 -12.40
CA GLY A 549 -18.38 -24.82 -13.45
C GLY A 549 -18.15 -24.30 -14.87
N GLY A 550 -17.16 -23.42 -15.06
CA GLY A 550 -16.77 -22.91 -16.39
C GLY A 550 -15.81 -23.83 -17.12
N GLU A 551 -15.68 -23.62 -18.43
CA GLU A 551 -14.74 -24.36 -19.28
C GLU A 551 -13.29 -23.95 -18.99
N PRO A 552 -12.33 -24.91 -18.86
CA PRO A 552 -10.94 -24.63 -18.53
C PRO A 552 -10.16 -24.08 -19.75
N ILE A 553 -10.08 -22.74 -19.87
CA ILE A 553 -9.44 -22.09 -21.03
C ILE A 553 -8.65 -20.85 -20.62
N GLY A 554 -7.52 -20.59 -21.28
CA GLY A 554 -6.80 -19.30 -21.23
C GLY A 554 -6.00 -19.04 -19.96
N TYR A 555 -5.80 -20.00 -19.08
CA TYR A 555 -5.05 -19.83 -17.85
C TYR A 555 -3.62 -20.38 -17.86
N ALA A 556 -3.31 -21.33 -18.78
CA ALA A 556 -2.00 -21.96 -18.81
C ALA A 556 -0.91 -20.98 -19.27
N LEU A 557 0.21 -20.99 -18.59
CA LEU A 557 1.41 -20.22 -18.93
C LEU A 557 2.54 -21.15 -19.38
N PRO A 558 3.44 -20.68 -20.26
CA PRO A 558 4.60 -21.44 -20.66
C PRO A 558 5.57 -21.63 -19.49
N PRO A 559 6.35 -22.71 -19.45
CA PRO A 559 7.43 -22.88 -18.50
C PRO A 559 8.42 -21.72 -18.61
N THR A 560 8.63 -21.00 -17.52
CA THR A 560 9.56 -19.86 -17.45
C THR A 560 10.53 -20.09 -16.30
N ASP A 561 11.83 -19.95 -16.55
CA ASP A 561 12.88 -19.91 -15.54
C ASP A 561 13.03 -18.47 -15.03
N PHE A 562 12.33 -18.14 -13.95
CA PHE A 562 12.39 -16.79 -13.35
C PHE A 562 13.71 -16.52 -12.66
N ALA A 563 14.41 -17.56 -12.20
CA ALA A 563 15.73 -17.39 -11.62
C ALA A 563 16.75 -16.96 -12.70
N LEU A 564 16.69 -17.53 -13.91
CA LEU A 564 17.52 -17.09 -15.03
C LEU A 564 17.15 -15.67 -15.47
N LEU A 565 15.84 -15.35 -15.54
CA LEU A 565 15.36 -14.00 -15.86
C LEU A 565 15.92 -12.97 -14.87
N ALA A 566 15.84 -13.23 -13.57
CA ALA A 566 16.34 -12.31 -12.56
C ALA A 566 17.87 -12.12 -12.66
N ARG A 567 18.63 -13.20 -12.90
CA ARG A 567 20.07 -13.13 -13.11
C ARG A 567 20.42 -12.30 -14.36
N SER A 568 19.66 -12.42 -15.44
CA SER A 568 19.86 -11.63 -16.66
C SER A 568 19.62 -10.13 -16.45
N LEU A 569 18.77 -9.77 -15.48
CA LEU A 569 18.50 -8.39 -15.07
C LEU A 569 19.49 -7.87 -13.99
N GLY A 570 20.45 -8.69 -13.55
CA GLY A 570 21.47 -8.34 -12.56
C GLY A 570 21.11 -8.66 -11.11
N GLY A 571 19.98 -9.34 -10.86
CA GLY A 571 19.55 -9.79 -9.53
C GLY A 571 20.18 -11.12 -9.10
N ARG A 572 20.18 -11.39 -7.80
CA ARG A 572 20.45 -12.72 -7.24
C ARG A 572 19.19 -13.58 -7.39
N ALA A 573 19.36 -14.90 -7.60
CA ALA A 573 18.17 -15.75 -7.69
C ALA A 573 18.43 -17.20 -7.25
N TYR A 574 17.38 -17.81 -6.73
CA TYR A 574 17.30 -19.21 -6.31
C TYR A 574 16.05 -19.85 -6.89
N THR A 575 16.13 -21.14 -7.23
CA THR A 575 14.98 -21.96 -7.60
C THR A 575 14.65 -22.90 -6.44
N ILE A 576 13.40 -23.00 -6.02
CA ILE A 576 12.94 -23.72 -4.84
C ILE A 576 11.84 -24.70 -5.25
N HIS A 577 12.04 -25.99 -4.93
CA HIS A 577 11.09 -27.07 -5.23
C HIS A 577 10.49 -27.72 -3.97
N SER A 578 11.14 -27.51 -2.81
CA SER A 578 10.76 -28.19 -1.56
C SER A 578 10.88 -27.26 -0.35
N PRO A 579 10.16 -27.58 0.77
CA PRO A 579 10.34 -26.86 2.04
C PRO A 579 11.79 -26.87 2.54
N ALA A 580 12.50 -27.99 2.38
CA ALA A 580 13.88 -28.14 2.82
C ALA A 580 14.85 -27.18 2.09
N GLU A 581 14.67 -26.99 0.78
CA GLU A 581 15.44 -26.00 0.01
C GLU A 581 15.17 -24.56 0.46
N LEU A 582 13.90 -24.25 0.81
CA LEU A 582 13.53 -22.94 1.34
C LEU A 582 14.16 -22.68 2.71
N GLU A 583 14.16 -23.67 3.60
CA GLU A 583 14.74 -23.59 4.94
C GLU A 583 16.27 -23.53 4.92
N ALA A 584 16.91 -24.07 3.87
CA ALA A 584 18.36 -24.03 3.69
C ALA A 584 18.89 -22.67 3.21
N LEU A 585 18.02 -21.72 2.84
CA LEU A 585 18.44 -20.39 2.39
C LEU A 585 19.13 -19.59 3.51
N ASP A 586 20.26 -18.98 3.20
CA ASP A 586 20.88 -17.98 4.07
C ASP A 586 20.11 -16.64 4.01
N ILE A 587 19.01 -16.57 4.75
CA ILE A 587 18.14 -15.39 4.81
C ILE A 587 18.90 -14.15 5.28
N LYS A 588 19.87 -14.29 6.17
CA LYS A 588 20.69 -13.17 6.62
C LYS A 588 21.51 -12.59 5.48
N SER A 589 22.13 -13.44 4.66
CA SER A 589 22.86 -13.01 3.46
C SER A 589 21.91 -12.36 2.43
N ILE A 590 20.69 -12.90 2.27
CA ILE A 590 19.67 -12.34 1.37
C ILE A 590 19.25 -10.95 1.82
N CYS A 591 18.90 -10.78 3.09
CA CYS A 591 18.44 -9.51 3.65
C CYS A 591 19.52 -8.42 3.70
N ASN A 592 20.80 -8.80 3.71
CA ASN A 592 21.95 -7.87 3.70
C ASN A 592 22.53 -7.64 2.30
N HIS A 593 21.93 -8.24 1.27
CA HIS A 593 22.40 -8.05 -0.10
C HIS A 593 22.04 -6.65 -0.63
N PRO A 594 23.00 -5.87 -1.14
CA PRO A 594 22.71 -4.60 -1.79
C PRO A 594 22.15 -4.84 -3.19
N GLY A 595 20.85 -5.12 -3.27
CA GLY A 595 20.14 -5.42 -4.50
C GLY A 595 19.07 -6.48 -4.32
N PRO A 596 18.29 -6.76 -5.37
CA PRO A 596 17.16 -7.68 -5.28
C PRO A 596 17.62 -9.14 -5.30
N THR A 597 16.80 -9.97 -4.65
CA THR A 597 16.89 -11.44 -4.73
C THR A 597 15.55 -11.99 -5.20
N LEU A 598 15.53 -12.92 -6.16
CA LEU A 598 14.32 -13.62 -6.60
C LEU A 598 14.36 -15.07 -6.14
N LEU A 599 13.26 -15.51 -5.55
CA LEU A 599 12.97 -16.90 -5.23
C LEU A 599 11.91 -17.41 -6.22
N ASP A 600 12.32 -18.25 -7.18
CA ASP A 600 11.42 -18.94 -8.11
C ASP A 600 10.89 -20.20 -7.41
N VAL A 601 9.71 -20.11 -6.82
CA VAL A 601 9.16 -21.15 -5.94
C VAL A 601 8.12 -21.96 -6.72
N HIS A 602 8.45 -23.21 -7.05
CA HIS A 602 7.55 -24.16 -7.69
C HIS A 602 6.55 -24.70 -6.68
N ILE A 603 5.32 -24.23 -6.76
CA ILE A 603 4.24 -24.59 -5.85
C ILE A 603 3.30 -25.63 -6.45
N ASP A 604 2.51 -26.29 -5.59
CA ASP A 604 1.44 -27.20 -6.02
C ASP A 604 0.37 -26.45 -6.81
N PRO A 605 0.22 -26.72 -8.12
CA PRO A 605 -0.74 -26.03 -8.99
C PRO A 605 -2.20 -26.43 -8.71
N GLU A 606 -2.44 -27.48 -7.92
CA GLU A 606 -3.80 -27.95 -7.58
C GLU A 606 -4.28 -27.40 -6.24
N ALA A 607 -3.41 -26.76 -5.45
CA ALA A 607 -3.78 -26.12 -4.19
C ALA A 607 -4.77 -24.97 -4.43
N VAL A 608 -5.96 -25.07 -3.82
CA VAL A 608 -7.03 -24.07 -3.97
C VAL A 608 -6.88 -22.99 -2.90
N PRO A 609 -6.78 -21.71 -3.28
CA PRO A 609 -6.71 -20.64 -2.31
C PRO A 609 -8.05 -20.43 -1.56
N PRO A 610 -8.06 -19.84 -0.37
CA PRO A 610 -9.28 -19.52 0.38
C PRO A 610 -10.06 -18.40 -0.31
N MET A 611 -10.92 -18.74 -1.28
CA MET A 611 -11.65 -17.78 -2.10
C MET A 611 -13.19 -17.91 -1.99
N ASN A 612 -13.70 -18.48 -0.89
CA ASN A 612 -15.13 -18.77 -0.70
C ASN A 612 -16.02 -17.53 -0.85
N SER A 613 -15.61 -16.38 -0.33
CA SER A 613 -16.35 -15.12 -0.47
C SER A 613 -16.49 -14.70 -1.94
N ARG A 614 -15.45 -14.85 -2.74
CA ARG A 614 -15.49 -14.55 -4.17
C ARG A 614 -16.38 -15.52 -4.95
N LEU A 615 -16.32 -16.81 -4.61
CA LEU A 615 -17.19 -17.82 -5.22
C LEU A 615 -18.67 -17.59 -4.90
N ARG A 616 -18.98 -17.12 -3.68
CA ARG A 616 -20.34 -16.71 -3.30
C ARG A 616 -20.86 -15.63 -4.23
N VAL A 617 -20.11 -14.52 -4.38
CA VAL A 617 -20.50 -13.40 -5.26
C VAL A 617 -20.68 -13.83 -6.71
N LEU A 618 -19.79 -14.70 -7.24
CA LEU A 618 -19.90 -15.19 -8.62
C LEU A 618 -21.11 -16.10 -8.84
N LYS A 619 -21.56 -16.83 -7.81
CA LYS A 619 -22.75 -17.71 -7.89
C LYS A 619 -24.06 -16.96 -7.66
N GLU A 620 -24.07 -15.94 -6.80
CA GLU A 620 -25.26 -15.14 -6.51
C GLU A 620 -25.55 -14.10 -7.62
N GLY A 621 -24.54 -13.74 -8.41
CA GLY A 621 -24.67 -12.83 -9.56
C GLY A 621 -25.01 -13.53 -10.89
N ALA A 622 -25.14 -14.85 -10.90
CA ALA A 622 -25.54 -15.66 -12.05
C ALA A 622 -26.99 -16.13 -11.89
#